data_cd9770803c355752612373277073e56f
#
_entry.id   cd9770803c355752612373277073e56f
#
_cell.length_a   1.000
_cell.length_b   1.000
_cell.length_c   1.000
_cell.angle_alpha   90.00
_cell.angle_beta   90.00
_cell.angle_gamma   90.00
#
_symmetry.space_group_name_H-M   'P 1'
#
loop_
_entity.id
_entity.type
_entity.pdbx_description
1 polymer ?
#
loop_
_entity_poly.entity_id
_entity_poly.type
_entity_poly.pdbx_seq_one_letter_code
_entity_poly.pdbx_strand_id
1 'polypeptide(L)'
;MKKMFVLFVALIAFVSTAQADVEINRKELIQKALEAQSKSYAPYSKFNVAAAVLCDSGKIYTGANVENASFPVGVCAEMNAINRAVCEGERHIVAIAIVGGAGGVNSDFSPPCGVCRQSMREFSDPKDLLIILAKSPDDYIEKKLEELLPLSFGPDNL
;
A
#
# COMPACT_ATOMS: atom_id res chain seq x y z
N MET A 1 63.57 16.37 18.86
CA MET A 1 62.31 15.82 19.32
C MET A 1 61.36 15.76 18.14
N LYS A 2 61.16 14.57 17.50
CA LYS A 2 60.27 14.36 16.36
C LYS A 2 58.91 13.95 16.91
N LYS A 3 57.85 14.78 16.65
CA LYS A 3 56.49 14.46 17.00
C LYS A 3 55.95 13.51 15.90
N MET A 4 55.62 12.29 16.26
CA MET A 4 54.97 11.29 15.42
C MET A 4 53.48 11.53 15.47
N PHE A 5 52.91 11.93 14.35
CA PHE A 5 51.44 12.08 14.14
C PHE A 5 50.90 10.69 13.75
N VAL A 6 50.15 10.07 14.64
CA VAL A 6 49.42 8.83 14.36
C VAL A 6 48.08 9.20 13.77
N LEU A 7 47.93 8.91 12.46
CA LEU A 7 46.69 9.12 11.73
C LEU A 7 45.76 7.91 11.99
N PHE A 8 44.70 8.10 12.79
CA PHE A 8 43.66 7.09 12.95
C PHE A 8 42.72 7.16 11.74
N VAL A 9 42.85 6.22 10.81
CA VAL A 9 41.88 6.03 9.73
C VAL A 9 40.77 5.13 10.28
N ALA A 10 39.61 5.74 10.60
CA ALA A 10 38.41 5.00 10.95
C ALA A 10 37.83 4.37 9.66
N LEU A 11 37.96 3.05 9.54
CA LEU A 11 37.35 2.26 8.48
C LEU A 11 35.84 2.14 8.81
N ILE A 12 35.01 2.99 8.21
CA ILE A 12 33.56 2.86 8.28
C ILE A 12 33.18 1.71 7.33
N ALA A 13 32.94 0.52 7.88
CA ALA A 13 32.35 -0.57 7.14
C ALA A 13 30.91 -0.22 6.81
N PHE A 14 30.64 0.10 5.55
CA PHE A 14 29.27 0.14 5.01
C PHE A 14 28.74 -1.30 4.99
N VAL A 15 28.00 -1.67 6.02
CA VAL A 15 27.19 -2.90 5.99
C VAL A 15 25.99 -2.59 5.11
N SER A 16 26.09 -2.90 3.83
CA SER A 16 24.94 -3.01 2.93
C SER A 16 24.12 -4.20 3.41
N THR A 17 23.09 -3.93 4.21
CA THR A 17 22.04 -4.93 4.45
C THR A 17 21.29 -5.11 3.13
N ALA A 18 21.59 -6.20 2.42
CA ALA A 18 20.72 -6.63 1.35
C ALA A 18 19.32 -6.83 1.96
N GLN A 19 18.38 -5.98 1.60
CA GLN A 19 16.98 -6.11 1.99
C GLN A 19 16.48 -7.37 1.30
N ALA A 20 16.12 -8.40 2.09
CA ALA A 20 15.53 -9.60 1.54
C ALA A 20 14.21 -9.22 0.87
N ASP A 21 14.00 -9.65 -0.37
CA ASP A 21 12.74 -9.44 -1.06
C ASP A 21 11.60 -10.02 -0.20
N VAL A 22 10.62 -9.17 0.15
CA VAL A 22 9.48 -9.59 0.94
C VAL A 22 8.61 -10.51 0.09
N GLU A 23 8.36 -11.73 0.58
CA GLU A 23 7.48 -12.66 -0.08
C GLU A 23 6.03 -12.18 -0.02
N ILE A 24 5.38 -12.05 -1.19
CA ILE A 24 4.00 -11.60 -1.30
C ILE A 24 3.07 -12.82 -1.27
N ASN A 25 2.52 -13.12 -0.10
CA ASN A 25 1.44 -14.10 0.04
C ASN A 25 0.10 -13.46 -0.36
N ARG A 26 -0.30 -13.67 -1.60
CA ARG A 26 -1.50 -13.06 -2.21
C ARG A 26 -2.78 -13.43 -1.48
N LYS A 27 -2.94 -14.71 -1.13
CA LYS A 27 -4.14 -15.20 -0.44
C LYS A 27 -4.28 -14.60 0.95
N GLU A 28 -3.18 -14.50 1.69
CA GLU A 28 -3.17 -13.86 2.99
C GLU A 28 -3.53 -12.38 2.89
N LEU A 29 -2.94 -11.65 1.94
CA LEU A 29 -3.20 -10.23 1.76
C LEU A 29 -4.67 -9.97 1.38
N ILE A 30 -5.23 -10.78 0.48
CA ILE A 30 -6.66 -10.73 0.11
C ILE A 30 -7.53 -11.04 1.33
N GLN A 31 -7.19 -12.07 2.10
CA GLN A 31 -7.95 -12.44 3.30
C GLN A 31 -7.99 -11.30 4.32
N LYS A 32 -6.85 -10.60 4.53
CA LYS A 32 -6.78 -9.41 5.39
C LYS A 32 -7.68 -8.28 4.91
N ALA A 33 -7.77 -8.06 3.60
CA ALA A 33 -8.68 -7.07 3.03
C ALA A 33 -10.15 -7.48 3.25
N LEU A 34 -10.52 -8.74 3.01
CA LEU A 34 -11.87 -9.27 3.25
C LEU A 34 -12.30 -9.13 4.72
N GLU A 35 -11.41 -9.44 5.66
CA GLU A 35 -11.67 -9.28 7.10
C GLU A 35 -11.94 -7.81 7.47
N ALA A 36 -11.21 -6.88 6.83
CA ALA A 36 -11.38 -5.45 7.07
C ALA A 36 -12.67 -4.89 6.46
N GLN A 37 -13.26 -5.54 5.45
CA GLN A 37 -14.43 -5.02 4.73
C GLN A 37 -15.65 -4.82 5.65
N SER A 38 -15.81 -5.64 6.68
CA SER A 38 -16.88 -5.51 7.67
C SER A 38 -16.81 -4.20 8.48
N LYS A 39 -15.65 -3.52 8.47
CA LYS A 39 -15.42 -2.24 9.16
C LYS A 39 -15.74 -1.02 8.29
N SER A 40 -16.15 -1.22 7.05
CA SER A 40 -16.52 -0.14 6.13
C SER A 40 -17.72 0.65 6.67
N TYR A 41 -17.61 1.97 6.64
CA TYR A 41 -18.71 2.88 6.95
C TYR A 41 -19.20 3.54 5.65
N ALA A 42 -20.19 2.92 5.02
CA ALA A 42 -20.72 3.35 3.73
C ALA A 42 -22.26 3.54 3.78
N PRO A 43 -22.77 4.49 4.61
CA PRO A 43 -24.20 4.66 4.79
C PRO A 43 -24.92 5.24 3.57
N TYR A 44 -24.20 5.91 2.67
CA TYR A 44 -24.78 6.60 1.51
C TYR A 44 -24.73 5.71 0.26
N SER A 45 -23.53 5.28 -0.15
CA SER A 45 -23.36 4.46 -1.35
C SER A 45 -23.76 3.01 -1.17
N LYS A 46 -23.73 2.51 0.07
CA LYS A 46 -23.85 1.08 0.40
C LYS A 46 -22.77 0.22 -0.29
N PHE A 47 -21.66 0.84 -0.74
CA PHE A 47 -20.55 0.17 -1.40
C PHE A 47 -19.39 0.04 -0.42
N ASN A 48 -19.17 -1.17 0.06
CA ASN A 48 -18.18 -1.47 1.10
C ASN A 48 -16.87 -1.88 0.46
N VAL A 49 -15.81 -1.10 0.70
CA VAL A 49 -14.46 -1.35 0.18
C VAL A 49 -13.49 -1.56 1.34
N ALA A 50 -12.56 -2.46 1.15
CA ALA A 50 -11.42 -2.59 2.04
C ALA A 50 -10.12 -2.85 1.26
N ALA A 51 -9.02 -2.48 1.89
CA ALA A 51 -7.68 -2.71 1.36
C ALA A 51 -6.75 -3.24 2.44
N ALA A 52 -5.76 -4.03 2.00
CA ALA A 52 -4.63 -4.46 2.81
C ALA A 52 -3.34 -4.10 2.07
N VAL A 53 -2.45 -3.34 2.69
CA VAL A 53 -1.13 -2.99 2.16
C VAL A 53 -0.06 -3.84 2.84
N LEU A 54 0.87 -4.38 2.06
CA LEU A 54 2.07 -5.05 2.52
C LEU A 54 3.25 -4.09 2.34
N CYS A 55 3.98 -3.84 3.42
CA CYS A 55 5.18 -3.02 3.40
C CYS A 55 6.45 -3.87 3.24
N ASP A 56 7.55 -3.24 2.87
CA ASP A 56 8.86 -3.87 2.73
C ASP A 56 9.42 -4.45 4.05
N SER A 57 8.88 -3.98 5.19
CA SER A 57 9.13 -4.58 6.51
C SER A 57 8.47 -5.94 6.71
N GLY A 58 7.59 -6.38 5.78
CA GLY A 58 6.77 -7.59 5.90
C GLY A 58 5.47 -7.38 6.69
N LYS A 59 5.22 -6.19 7.24
CA LYS A 59 3.99 -5.89 7.97
C LYS A 59 2.83 -5.59 7.03
N ILE A 60 1.62 -5.97 7.46
CA ILE A 60 0.36 -5.74 6.74
C ILE A 60 -0.50 -4.75 7.52
N TYR A 61 -0.99 -3.72 6.82
CA TYR A 61 -1.93 -2.74 7.37
C TYR A 61 -3.22 -2.74 6.56
N THR A 62 -4.35 -2.66 7.26
CA THR A 62 -5.66 -2.70 6.62
C THR A 62 -6.42 -1.40 6.80
N GLY A 63 -7.26 -1.06 5.83
CA GLY A 63 -8.19 0.05 5.87
C GLY A 63 -9.51 -0.32 5.22
N ALA A 64 -10.57 0.38 5.61
CA ALA A 64 -11.88 0.30 4.99
C ALA A 64 -12.33 1.72 4.61
N ASN A 65 -13.24 1.87 3.65
CA ASN A 65 -13.74 3.18 3.28
C ASN A 65 -14.63 3.76 4.39
N VAL A 66 -14.51 5.07 4.57
CA VAL A 66 -15.31 5.84 5.53
C VAL A 66 -15.96 7.00 4.78
N GLU A 67 -17.28 6.93 4.63
CA GLU A 67 -18.05 8.00 4.01
C GLU A 67 -18.39 9.10 5.02
N ASN A 68 -18.71 10.26 4.50
CA ASN A 68 -19.12 11.41 5.28
C ASN A 68 -20.24 12.16 4.52
N ALA A 69 -21.19 12.78 5.26
CA ALA A 69 -22.22 13.62 4.65
C ALA A 69 -21.63 14.79 3.83
N SER A 70 -20.47 15.29 4.24
CA SER A 70 -19.61 16.14 3.41
C SER A 70 -18.75 15.23 2.53
N PHE A 71 -19.18 14.92 1.32
CA PHE A 71 -18.54 13.95 0.42
C PHE A 71 -17.03 14.15 0.24
N PRO A 72 -16.49 15.39 0.14
CA PRO A 72 -15.03 15.59 0.03
C PRO A 72 -14.23 15.11 1.24
N VAL A 73 -14.87 14.90 2.39
CA VAL A 73 -14.24 14.40 3.64
C VAL A 73 -14.16 12.87 3.67
N GLY A 74 -14.89 12.20 2.79
CA GLY A 74 -14.85 10.74 2.68
C GLY A 74 -13.45 10.24 2.32
N VAL A 75 -13.04 9.11 2.92
CA VAL A 75 -11.71 8.51 2.71
C VAL A 75 -11.83 7.10 2.16
N CYS A 76 -11.12 6.83 1.08
CA CYS A 76 -11.06 5.49 0.47
C CYS A 76 -10.32 4.49 1.38
N ALA A 77 -10.64 3.22 1.22
CA ALA A 77 -10.04 2.13 1.98
C ALA A 77 -8.52 2.06 1.83
N GLU A 78 -8.04 2.25 0.60
CA GLU A 78 -6.61 2.24 0.26
C GLU A 78 -5.87 3.35 0.99
N MET A 79 -6.43 4.56 1.01
CA MET A 79 -5.81 5.69 1.73
C MET A 79 -5.77 5.45 3.24
N ASN A 80 -6.82 4.87 3.82
CA ASN A 80 -6.83 4.51 5.24
C ASN A 80 -5.78 3.46 5.58
N ALA A 81 -5.57 2.45 4.70
CA ALA A 81 -4.53 1.44 4.89
C ALA A 81 -3.12 2.05 4.77
N ILE A 82 -2.89 2.88 3.74
CA ILE A 82 -1.60 3.57 3.52
C ILE A 82 -1.30 4.54 4.66
N ASN A 83 -2.24 5.40 5.04
CA ASN A 83 -2.05 6.37 6.12
C ASN A 83 -1.73 5.67 7.45
N ARG A 84 -2.38 4.54 7.73
CA ARG A 84 -2.07 3.73 8.91
C ARG A 84 -0.64 3.19 8.87
N ALA A 85 -0.20 2.62 7.74
CA ALA A 85 1.16 2.15 7.56
C ALA A 85 2.18 3.28 7.78
N VAL A 86 1.93 4.45 7.18
CA VAL A 86 2.80 5.64 7.32
C VAL A 86 2.86 6.15 8.77
N CYS A 87 1.74 6.16 9.50
CA CYS A 87 1.71 6.53 10.92
C CYS A 87 2.51 5.56 11.80
N GLU A 88 2.62 4.30 11.42
CA GLU A 88 3.43 3.27 12.09
C GLU A 88 4.90 3.28 11.64
N GLY A 89 5.30 4.25 10.80
CA GLY A 89 6.70 4.46 10.40
C GLY A 89 7.08 3.82 9.07
N GLU A 90 6.18 3.11 8.40
CA GLU A 90 6.44 2.52 7.07
C GLU A 90 6.54 3.60 6.00
N ARG A 91 7.38 3.36 4.99
CA ARG A 91 7.61 4.33 3.90
C ARG A 91 7.62 3.68 2.52
N HIS A 92 7.61 2.35 2.45
CA HIS A 92 7.63 1.64 1.18
C HIS A 92 6.61 0.50 1.18
N ILE A 93 5.72 0.52 0.18
CA ILE A 93 4.65 -0.45 -0.02
C ILE A 93 5.02 -1.32 -1.22
N VAL A 94 4.99 -2.64 -1.04
CA VAL A 94 5.35 -3.63 -2.07
C VAL A 94 4.13 -4.27 -2.74
N ALA A 95 3.00 -4.35 -2.00
CA ALA A 95 1.76 -4.86 -2.57
C ALA A 95 0.53 -4.27 -1.86
N ILE A 96 -0.60 -4.21 -2.57
CA ILE A 96 -1.91 -3.86 -2.03
C ILE A 96 -2.98 -4.79 -2.59
N ALA A 97 -3.82 -5.37 -1.73
CA ALA A 97 -5.03 -6.07 -2.12
C ALA A 97 -6.25 -5.20 -1.84
N ILE A 98 -7.18 -5.16 -2.79
CA ILE A 98 -8.40 -4.36 -2.74
C ILE A 98 -9.59 -5.26 -3.02
N VAL A 99 -10.60 -5.19 -2.15
CA VAL A 99 -11.89 -5.86 -2.28
C VAL A 99 -13.00 -4.83 -2.13
N GLY A 100 -14.10 -4.96 -2.87
CA GLY A 100 -15.20 -4.02 -2.75
C GLY A 100 -16.45 -4.47 -3.48
N GLY A 101 -17.62 -4.12 -2.91
CA GLY A 101 -18.89 -4.44 -3.51
C GLY A 101 -20.09 -3.87 -2.75
N ALA A 102 -21.23 -3.80 -3.43
CA ALA A 102 -22.48 -3.36 -2.86
C ALA A 102 -22.91 -4.30 -1.72
N GLY A 103 -23.21 -3.73 -0.54
CA GLY A 103 -23.58 -4.51 0.65
C GLY A 103 -22.48 -5.48 1.12
N GLY A 104 -21.22 -5.27 0.71
CA GLY A 104 -20.10 -6.17 1.03
C GLY A 104 -20.01 -7.42 0.15
N VAL A 105 -20.79 -7.50 -0.92
CA VAL A 105 -20.76 -8.63 -1.88
C VAL A 105 -19.80 -8.28 -3.03
N ASN A 106 -18.66 -8.96 -3.10
CA ASN A 106 -17.59 -8.71 -4.09
C ASN A 106 -17.91 -9.43 -5.41
N SER A 107 -18.95 -8.97 -6.12
CA SER A 107 -19.39 -9.55 -7.40
C SER A 107 -18.51 -9.16 -8.57
N ASP A 108 -17.78 -8.05 -8.46
CA ASP A 108 -16.89 -7.53 -9.49
C ASP A 108 -15.59 -7.02 -8.89
N PHE A 109 -14.57 -6.76 -9.73
CA PHE A 109 -13.31 -6.17 -9.29
C PHE A 109 -13.51 -4.67 -9.03
N SER A 110 -12.96 -4.20 -7.90
CA SER A 110 -13.01 -2.78 -7.49
C SER A 110 -11.65 -2.12 -7.70
N PRO A 111 -11.40 -1.48 -8.86
CA PRO A 111 -10.13 -0.81 -9.11
C PRO A 111 -10.01 0.48 -8.26
N PRO A 112 -8.76 0.85 -7.86
CA PRO A 112 -8.51 2.07 -7.10
C PRO A 112 -8.86 3.33 -7.89
N CYS A 113 -9.45 4.32 -7.24
CA CYS A 113 -9.71 5.62 -7.85
C CYS A 113 -8.41 6.41 -8.14
N GLY A 114 -8.51 7.51 -8.87
CA GLY A 114 -7.33 8.33 -9.23
C GLY A 114 -6.55 8.86 -8.03
N VAL A 115 -7.26 9.28 -6.97
CA VAL A 115 -6.63 9.76 -5.72
C VAL A 115 -5.86 8.63 -5.03
N CYS A 116 -6.42 7.42 -5.00
CA CYS A 116 -5.75 6.27 -4.40
C CYS A 116 -4.49 5.86 -5.19
N ARG A 117 -4.55 5.89 -6.53
CA ARG A 117 -3.37 5.61 -7.38
C ARG A 117 -2.25 6.61 -7.13
N GLN A 118 -2.59 7.90 -7.00
CA GLN A 118 -1.63 8.94 -6.67
C GLN A 118 -1.04 8.77 -5.27
N SER A 119 -1.85 8.36 -4.29
CA SER A 119 -1.36 8.05 -2.94
C SER A 119 -0.41 6.85 -2.91
N MET A 120 -0.67 5.82 -3.71
CA MET A 120 0.24 4.69 -3.87
C MET A 120 1.57 5.12 -4.49
N ARG A 121 1.55 6.05 -5.46
CA ARG A 121 2.76 6.56 -6.13
C ARG A 121 3.76 7.20 -5.19
N GLU A 122 3.30 7.80 -4.10
CA GLU A 122 4.15 8.44 -3.10
C GLU A 122 5.01 7.43 -2.32
N PHE A 123 4.48 6.24 -2.08
CA PHE A 123 5.10 5.24 -1.19
C PHE A 123 5.53 3.96 -1.92
N SER A 124 5.69 4.00 -3.25
CA SER A 124 6.09 2.83 -4.03
C SER A 124 6.76 3.19 -5.35
N ASP A 125 7.54 2.25 -5.90
CA ASP A 125 7.92 2.30 -7.30
C ASP A 125 6.73 1.81 -8.15
N PRO A 126 6.27 2.58 -9.17
CA PRO A 126 5.15 2.18 -10.03
C PRO A 126 5.38 0.88 -10.79
N LYS A 127 6.64 0.53 -11.08
CA LYS A 127 7.00 -0.70 -11.79
C LYS A 127 6.96 -1.93 -10.88
N ASP A 128 7.14 -1.72 -9.58
CA ASP A 128 7.28 -2.82 -8.62
C ASP A 128 6.01 -3.06 -7.81
N LEU A 129 5.24 -2.01 -7.50
CA LEU A 129 4.02 -2.14 -6.72
C LEU A 129 3.02 -3.09 -7.37
N LEU A 130 2.71 -4.20 -6.66
CA LEU A 130 1.69 -5.15 -7.05
C LEU A 130 0.32 -4.72 -6.51
N ILE A 131 -0.63 -4.51 -7.40
CA ILE A 131 -2.03 -4.20 -7.09
C ILE A 131 -2.87 -5.44 -7.39
N ILE A 132 -3.52 -5.99 -6.35
CA ILE A 132 -4.37 -7.17 -6.43
C ILE A 132 -5.82 -6.71 -6.28
N LEU A 133 -6.61 -6.86 -7.32
CA LEU A 133 -8.04 -6.61 -7.32
C LEU A 133 -8.74 -7.95 -7.14
N ALA A 134 -9.44 -8.15 -6.01
CA ALA A 134 -9.95 -9.46 -5.67
C ALA A 134 -11.46 -9.46 -5.37
N LYS A 135 -12.10 -10.58 -5.72
CA LYS A 135 -13.45 -10.95 -5.29
C LYS A 135 -13.36 -11.99 -4.16
N SER A 136 -12.36 -12.87 -4.25
CA SER A 136 -12.04 -13.90 -3.24
C SER A 136 -10.55 -14.24 -3.30
N PRO A 137 -10.02 -15.03 -2.35
CA PRO A 137 -8.62 -15.48 -2.39
C PRO A 137 -8.26 -16.33 -3.63
N ASP A 138 -9.25 -16.84 -4.36
CA ASP A 138 -9.08 -17.68 -5.54
C ASP A 138 -9.57 -17.00 -6.83
N ASP A 139 -10.19 -15.82 -6.75
CA ASP A 139 -10.67 -15.03 -7.90
C ASP A 139 -10.16 -13.59 -7.80
N TYR A 140 -9.02 -13.32 -8.42
CA TYR A 140 -8.36 -12.01 -8.43
C TYR A 140 -7.58 -11.77 -9.72
N ILE A 141 -7.30 -10.51 -10.00
CA ILE A 141 -6.39 -10.07 -11.05
C ILE A 141 -5.28 -9.20 -10.48
N GLU A 142 -4.14 -9.19 -11.16
CA GLU A 142 -2.96 -8.42 -10.76
C GLU A 142 -2.66 -7.32 -11.78
N LYS A 143 -2.22 -6.17 -11.27
CA LYS A 143 -1.78 -5.02 -12.05
C LYS A 143 -0.54 -4.41 -11.40
N LYS A 144 0.29 -3.74 -12.20
CA LYS A 144 1.31 -2.82 -11.71
C LYS A 144 0.74 -1.40 -11.66
N LEU A 145 1.27 -0.58 -10.75
CA LEU A 145 0.79 0.81 -10.65
C LEU A 145 1.04 1.59 -11.95
N GLU A 146 2.14 1.36 -12.65
CA GLU A 146 2.42 2.00 -13.95
C GLU A 146 1.36 1.71 -15.02
N GLU A 147 0.68 0.56 -14.97
CA GLU A 147 -0.44 0.24 -15.87
C GLU A 147 -1.70 1.08 -15.56
N LEU A 148 -1.89 1.43 -14.28
CA LEU A 148 -3.08 2.15 -13.81
C LEU A 148 -2.87 3.66 -13.68
N LEU A 149 -1.61 4.12 -13.61
CA LEU A 149 -1.22 5.53 -13.50
C LEU A 149 0.02 5.79 -14.38
N PRO A 150 -0.12 5.69 -15.71
CA PRO A 150 1.00 5.94 -16.62
C PRO A 150 1.45 7.41 -16.55
N LEU A 151 2.77 7.66 -16.75
CA LEU A 151 3.37 8.99 -16.76
C LEU A 151 3.02 9.81 -15.50
N SER A 152 3.01 9.17 -14.36
CA SER A 152 2.60 9.78 -13.09
C SER A 152 3.64 10.77 -12.57
N PHE A 153 3.18 11.91 -12.04
CA PHE A 153 3.99 12.78 -11.21
C PHE A 153 4.24 12.14 -9.85
N GLY A 154 5.46 12.23 -9.33
CA GLY A 154 5.81 11.61 -8.05
C GLY A 154 7.11 12.16 -7.46
N PRO A 155 7.63 11.58 -6.36
CA PRO A 155 8.82 12.06 -5.67
C PRO A 155 10.03 12.27 -6.56
N ASP A 156 10.19 11.47 -7.61
CA ASP A 156 11.30 11.58 -8.56
C ASP A 156 11.27 12.87 -9.42
N ASN A 157 10.17 13.61 -9.35
CA ASN A 157 10.00 14.87 -10.09
C ASN A 157 10.35 16.11 -9.26
N LEU A 158 10.62 15.93 -7.93
CA LEU A 158 10.95 16.99 -6.97
C LEU A 158 12.38 16.87 -6.45
#